data_b9c7b4a58d64bec8a118cf84483712fd
#
_entry.id   b9c7b4a58d64bec8a118cf84483712fd
#
_cell.length_a   1.000
_cell.length_b   1.000
_cell.length_c   1.000
_cell.angle_alpha   90.00
_cell.angle_beta   90.00
_cell.angle_gamma   90.00
#
_symmetry.space_group_name_H-M   'P 1'
#
loop_
_entity.id
_entity.type
_entity.pdbx_description
1 polymer ?
#
loop_
_entity_poly.entity_id
_entity_poly.type
_entity_poly.pdbx_seq_one_letter_code
_entity_poly.pdbx_strand_id
1 'polypeptide(L)'
;MTTSYNPSANCELKVWDVEFRRAPKRQLMARVYQPQGTGPFPVLLDVHGGAWHDKDRLANVPMCEAAAKSGILVVAIDTTLSHEAPFPASVQDVHYGIRWLKHRAQEWKGDPSTIGVLGSSSGGHVVELVAMRPRDPRYAALPLAEAPGIDATVNYIATRSPISDCHARYEHMVKTDRPEMIKKTKLYFDPWESIFESNPAKILERGEKVTLPPLLIMQGELDSNVPWQIQEKFAQAWRAAGGECELEIFQGCEHMWIQEPGPQTDRAHEVLKGFIARQLRALVKAA
;
A
#
# COMPACT_ATOMS: atom_id res chain seq x y z
N MET A 1 -18.50 9.23 15.75
CA MET A 1 -19.35 9.91 14.72
C MET A 1 -18.79 9.46 13.38
N THR A 2 -19.57 8.71 12.63
CA THR A 2 -19.14 8.14 11.36
C THR A 2 -19.19 9.21 10.29
N THR A 3 -18.05 9.47 9.68
CA THR A 3 -17.90 10.40 8.55
C THR A 3 -18.71 9.92 7.36
N SER A 4 -19.64 10.74 6.88
CA SER A 4 -20.31 10.50 5.61
C SER A 4 -19.32 10.79 4.46
N TYR A 5 -18.48 9.82 4.11
CA TYR A 5 -17.59 9.94 2.97
C TYR A 5 -18.38 9.97 1.66
N ASN A 6 -18.14 11.00 0.85
CA ASN A 6 -18.72 11.14 -0.48
C ASN A 6 -17.61 10.99 -1.55
N PRO A 7 -17.53 9.87 -2.30
CA PRO A 7 -16.49 9.65 -3.30
C PRO A 7 -16.51 10.65 -4.46
N SER A 8 -17.63 11.35 -4.67
CA SER A 8 -17.78 12.37 -5.72
C SER A 8 -17.47 13.80 -5.23
N ALA A 9 -17.03 13.97 -3.99
CA ALA A 9 -16.60 15.28 -3.50
C ALA A 9 -15.36 15.77 -4.27
N ASN A 10 -15.19 17.09 -4.30
CA ASN A 10 -13.98 17.72 -4.90
C ASN A 10 -13.50 18.83 -3.93
N CYS A 11 -12.70 18.43 -2.97
CA CYS A 11 -12.16 19.30 -1.94
C CYS A 11 -10.90 20.01 -2.42
N GLU A 12 -10.72 21.25 -2.01
CA GLU A 12 -9.42 21.90 -2.03
C GLU A 12 -8.45 21.16 -1.09
N LEU A 13 -7.16 21.14 -1.43
CA LEU A 13 -6.14 20.45 -0.66
C LEU A 13 -5.15 21.43 -0.03
N LYS A 14 -4.74 21.14 1.19
CA LYS A 14 -3.48 21.62 1.75
C LYS A 14 -2.47 20.46 1.66
N VAL A 15 -1.28 20.72 1.06
CA VAL A 15 -0.24 19.70 0.85
C VAL A 15 1.06 20.20 1.45
N TRP A 16 1.72 19.36 2.26
CA TRP A 16 3.03 19.67 2.85
C TRP A 16 3.78 18.39 3.18
N ASP A 17 5.08 18.52 3.43
CA ASP A 17 5.93 17.41 3.87
C ASP A 17 6.26 17.54 5.36
N VAL A 18 6.39 16.39 6.03
CA VAL A 18 6.79 16.28 7.43
C VAL A 18 7.74 15.09 7.61
N GLU A 19 8.77 15.21 8.45
CA GLU A 19 9.57 14.06 8.86
C GLU A 19 8.70 13.14 9.72
N PHE A 20 8.54 11.86 9.29
CA PHE A 20 7.81 10.89 10.11
C PHE A 20 8.73 9.94 10.86
N ARG A 21 9.96 9.74 10.34
CA ARG A 21 10.96 8.88 10.97
C ARG A 21 12.37 9.25 10.52
N ARG A 22 13.33 9.11 11.41
CA ARG A 22 14.77 9.19 11.07
C ARG A 22 15.35 7.79 10.95
N ALA A 23 15.72 7.40 9.73
CA ALA A 23 16.48 6.19 9.46
C ALA A 23 17.99 6.46 9.64
N PRO A 24 18.84 5.42 9.77
CA PRO A 24 20.28 5.62 9.97
C PRO A 24 20.98 6.46 8.89
N LYS A 25 20.52 6.36 7.65
CA LYS A 25 21.15 7.04 6.49
C LYS A 25 20.47 8.34 6.07
N ARG A 26 19.18 8.52 6.37
CA ARG A 26 18.44 9.72 5.98
C ARG A 26 17.16 9.94 6.80
N GLN A 27 16.60 11.12 6.68
CA GLN A 27 15.24 11.40 7.11
C GLN A 27 14.25 10.73 6.14
N LEU A 28 13.25 10.05 6.68
CA LEU A 28 12.11 9.55 5.93
C LEU A 28 10.97 10.55 6.08
N MET A 29 10.52 11.09 4.96
CA MET A 29 9.50 12.12 4.89
C MET A 29 8.14 11.50 4.57
N ALA A 30 7.10 12.14 5.07
CA ALA A 30 5.72 11.89 4.69
C ALA A 30 5.16 13.13 4.00
N ARG A 31 4.42 12.94 2.90
CA ARG A 31 3.62 13.98 2.26
C ARG A 31 2.18 13.85 2.67
N VAL A 32 1.66 14.90 3.29
CA VAL A 32 0.28 14.97 3.78
C VAL A 32 -0.57 15.71 2.75
N TYR A 33 -1.64 15.09 2.30
CA TYR A 33 -2.68 15.66 1.45
C TYR A 33 -3.95 15.78 2.31
N GLN A 34 -4.16 16.96 2.87
CA GLN A 34 -5.30 17.23 3.74
C GLN A 34 -6.44 17.90 2.96
N PRO A 35 -7.62 17.27 2.89
CA PRO A 35 -8.81 17.95 2.38
C PRO A 35 -9.17 19.16 3.22
N GLN A 36 -9.64 20.24 2.61
CA GLN A 36 -10.19 21.39 3.33
C GLN A 36 -11.66 21.12 3.67
N GLY A 37 -12.05 21.40 4.91
CA GLY A 37 -13.40 21.16 5.44
C GLY A 37 -13.41 20.86 6.93
N THR A 38 -14.55 20.43 7.43
CA THR A 38 -14.76 20.20 8.87
C THR A 38 -14.15 18.90 9.37
N GLY A 39 -14.08 17.84 8.53
CA GLY A 39 -13.68 16.49 8.96
C GLY A 39 -14.66 15.88 9.98
N PRO A 40 -14.30 14.82 10.71
CA PRO A 40 -13.07 14.07 10.50
C PRO A 40 -13.06 13.33 9.15
N PHE A 41 -11.90 13.29 8.48
CA PHE A 41 -11.74 12.63 7.19
C PHE A 41 -11.31 11.16 7.36
N PRO A 42 -11.76 10.23 6.49
CA PRO A 42 -11.16 8.91 6.41
C PRO A 42 -9.66 9.01 6.13
N VAL A 43 -8.89 8.01 6.57
CA VAL A 43 -7.43 8.04 6.53
C VAL A 43 -6.88 6.96 5.60
N LEU A 44 -5.94 7.33 4.74
CA LEU A 44 -5.24 6.43 3.82
C LEU A 44 -3.73 6.66 3.90
N LEU A 45 -2.96 5.61 4.18
CA LEU A 45 -1.50 5.62 4.02
C LEU A 45 -1.15 5.12 2.63
N ASP A 46 -0.30 5.86 1.88
CA ASP A 46 0.23 5.43 0.59
C ASP A 46 1.69 5.03 0.68
N VAL A 47 2.05 3.94 -0.02
CA VAL A 47 3.41 3.39 -0.11
C VAL A 47 3.82 3.22 -1.55
N HIS A 48 4.90 3.92 -1.91
CA HIS A 48 5.43 3.95 -3.27
C HIS A 48 6.02 2.62 -3.75
N GLY A 49 6.05 2.45 -5.09
CA GLY A 49 6.78 1.39 -5.76
C GLY A 49 8.27 1.70 -5.94
N GLY A 50 8.87 1.13 -7.01
CA GLY A 50 10.29 1.35 -7.35
C GLY A 50 11.17 0.13 -7.10
N ALA A 51 10.58 -1.08 -7.12
CA ALA A 51 11.30 -2.34 -6.90
C ALA A 51 12.11 -2.34 -5.59
N TRP A 52 11.55 -1.75 -4.52
CA TRP A 52 12.17 -1.56 -3.20
C TRP A 52 13.49 -0.77 -3.20
N HIS A 53 13.89 -0.22 -4.34
CA HIS A 53 15.23 0.34 -4.58
C HIS A 53 15.22 1.82 -4.94
N ASP A 54 14.15 2.27 -5.59
CA ASP A 54 14.01 3.62 -6.11
C ASP A 54 12.71 4.26 -5.64
N LYS A 55 12.57 5.54 -5.96
CA LYS A 55 11.41 6.39 -5.73
C LYS A 55 11.23 6.79 -4.27
N ASP A 56 10.19 7.54 -4.03
CA ASP A 56 9.84 8.15 -2.75
C ASP A 56 8.32 8.42 -2.69
N ARG A 57 7.87 9.12 -1.66
CA ARG A 57 6.49 9.56 -1.42
C ARG A 57 5.82 10.32 -2.56
N LEU A 58 6.56 10.73 -3.58
CA LEU A 58 6.02 11.49 -4.74
C LEU A 58 5.59 10.57 -5.88
N ALA A 59 5.88 9.28 -5.81
CA ALA A 59 5.68 8.36 -6.93
C ALA A 59 4.20 8.12 -7.29
N ASN A 60 3.28 8.31 -6.35
CA ASN A 60 1.84 8.06 -6.55
C ASN A 60 0.98 9.33 -6.48
N VAL A 61 1.56 10.51 -6.76
CA VAL A 61 0.85 11.80 -6.69
C VAL A 61 -0.53 11.79 -7.36
N PRO A 62 -0.72 11.27 -8.59
CA PRO A 62 -2.03 11.28 -9.23
C PRO A 62 -3.11 10.53 -8.42
N MET A 63 -2.79 9.37 -7.87
CA MET A 63 -3.72 8.60 -7.03
C MET A 63 -3.95 9.25 -5.67
N CYS A 64 -2.89 9.76 -5.03
CA CYS A 64 -2.98 10.45 -3.75
C CYS A 64 -3.87 11.69 -3.83
N GLU A 65 -3.69 12.52 -4.86
CA GLU A 65 -4.51 13.71 -5.09
C GLU A 65 -5.96 13.36 -5.41
N ALA A 66 -6.20 12.36 -6.27
CA ALA A 66 -7.56 11.95 -6.61
C ALA A 66 -8.32 11.45 -5.36
N ALA A 67 -7.68 10.64 -4.52
CA ALA A 67 -8.26 10.19 -3.26
C ALA A 67 -8.46 11.35 -2.28
N ALA A 68 -7.48 12.24 -2.13
CA ALA A 68 -7.57 13.35 -1.20
C ALA A 68 -8.64 14.38 -1.62
N LYS A 69 -8.74 14.71 -2.91
CA LYS A 69 -9.81 15.58 -3.43
C LYS A 69 -11.20 15.03 -3.15
N SER A 70 -11.37 13.72 -3.07
CA SER A 70 -12.65 13.12 -2.67
C SER A 70 -12.95 13.17 -1.17
N GLY A 71 -12.08 13.79 -0.36
CA GLY A 71 -12.29 13.96 1.07
C GLY A 71 -11.61 12.91 1.95
N ILE A 72 -10.53 12.32 1.52
CA ILE A 72 -9.70 11.39 2.29
C ILE A 72 -8.42 12.10 2.74
N LEU A 73 -8.06 12.02 4.02
CA LEU A 73 -6.72 12.39 4.47
C LEU A 73 -5.73 11.34 3.97
N VAL A 74 -4.93 11.71 2.95
CA VAL A 74 -3.91 10.81 2.39
C VAL A 74 -2.54 11.20 2.90
N VAL A 75 -1.75 10.21 3.31
CA VAL A 75 -0.36 10.40 3.74
C VAL A 75 0.53 9.41 2.99
N ALA A 76 1.35 9.92 2.07
CA ALA A 76 2.31 9.14 1.31
C ALA A 76 3.67 9.18 2.02
N ILE A 77 4.29 8.02 2.25
CA ILE A 77 5.54 7.91 3.02
C ILE A 77 6.72 7.44 2.17
N ASP A 78 7.91 7.91 2.54
CA ASP A 78 9.18 7.31 2.13
C ASP A 78 9.38 5.98 2.84
N THR A 79 10.14 5.08 2.23
CA THR A 79 10.60 3.85 2.87
C THR A 79 12.13 3.71 2.74
N THR A 80 12.75 2.95 3.62
CA THR A 80 14.15 2.54 3.48
C THR A 80 14.31 1.74 2.20
N LEU A 81 15.23 2.17 1.34
CA LEU A 81 15.51 1.54 0.05
C LEU A 81 16.51 0.40 0.19
N SER A 82 16.46 -0.59 -0.70
CA SER A 82 17.27 -1.81 -0.59
C SER A 82 18.78 -1.59 -0.64
N HIS A 83 19.25 -0.48 -1.21
CA HIS A 83 20.68 -0.10 -1.16
C HIS A 83 21.07 0.56 0.19
N GLU A 84 20.09 0.93 1.01
CA GLU A 84 20.29 1.44 2.36
C GLU A 84 20.26 0.30 3.39
N ALA A 85 19.24 -0.58 3.28
CA ALA A 85 19.12 -1.81 4.04
C ALA A 85 18.15 -2.78 3.35
N PRO A 86 18.41 -4.11 3.39
CA PRO A 86 17.54 -5.11 2.80
C PRO A 86 16.24 -5.32 3.61
N PHE A 87 15.42 -6.28 3.19
CA PHE A 87 14.29 -6.77 3.99
C PHE A 87 14.78 -7.12 5.43
N PRO A 88 14.03 -6.76 6.48
CA PRO A 88 12.67 -6.21 6.49
C PRO A 88 12.58 -4.67 6.67
N ALA A 89 13.63 -3.90 6.38
CA ALA A 89 13.70 -2.49 6.74
C ALA A 89 12.50 -1.66 6.24
N SER A 90 12.14 -1.76 4.96
CA SER A 90 10.96 -1.05 4.41
C SER A 90 9.63 -1.53 5.02
N VAL A 91 9.54 -2.80 5.38
CA VAL A 91 8.35 -3.36 6.04
C VAL A 91 8.20 -2.76 7.45
N GLN A 92 9.31 -2.61 8.17
CA GLN A 92 9.35 -1.95 9.48
C GLN A 92 8.94 -0.47 9.37
N ASP A 93 9.38 0.23 8.32
CA ASP A 93 9.00 1.63 8.08
C ASP A 93 7.49 1.76 7.85
N VAL A 94 6.89 0.89 7.03
CA VAL A 94 5.45 0.91 6.76
C VAL A 94 4.66 0.52 8.00
N HIS A 95 5.10 -0.48 8.74
CA HIS A 95 4.50 -0.87 10.01
C HIS A 95 4.55 0.29 11.04
N TYR A 96 5.68 0.99 11.13
CA TYR A 96 5.80 2.20 11.94
C TYR A 96 4.91 3.32 11.41
N GLY A 97 4.90 3.56 10.09
CA GLY A 97 4.12 4.60 9.43
C GLY A 97 2.61 4.49 9.69
N ILE A 98 2.06 3.25 9.67
CA ILE A 98 0.66 3.00 10.01
C ILE A 98 0.36 3.42 11.45
N ARG A 99 1.19 3.01 12.41
CA ARG A 99 1.02 3.36 13.84
C ARG A 99 1.19 4.86 14.08
N TRP A 100 2.20 5.45 13.48
CA TRP A 100 2.47 6.89 13.54
C TRP A 100 1.28 7.68 12.97
N LEU A 101 0.74 7.27 11.82
CA LEU A 101 -0.40 7.95 11.22
C LEU A 101 -1.65 7.80 12.08
N LYS A 102 -1.92 6.64 12.66
CA LYS A 102 -3.01 6.46 13.63
C LYS A 102 -2.88 7.44 14.81
N HIS A 103 -1.67 7.64 15.31
CA HIS A 103 -1.39 8.58 16.40
C HIS A 103 -1.60 10.04 16.00
N ARG A 104 -1.18 10.40 14.76
CA ARG A 104 -1.15 11.80 14.30
C ARG A 104 -2.38 12.26 13.52
N ALA A 105 -3.22 11.34 13.04
CA ALA A 105 -4.30 11.66 12.10
C ALA A 105 -5.25 12.75 12.59
N GLN A 106 -5.60 12.76 13.88
CA GLN A 106 -6.52 13.74 14.45
C GLN A 106 -5.99 15.18 14.39
N GLU A 107 -4.66 15.39 14.42
CA GLU A 107 -4.06 16.71 14.25
C GLU A 107 -4.38 17.30 12.87
N TRP A 108 -4.66 16.44 11.90
CA TRP A 108 -5.00 16.79 10.52
C TRP A 108 -6.47 16.51 10.19
N LYS A 109 -7.31 16.47 11.20
CA LYS A 109 -8.74 16.18 11.08
C LYS A 109 -9.05 14.80 10.48
N GLY A 110 -8.14 13.83 10.62
CA GLY A 110 -8.37 12.44 10.21
C GLY A 110 -9.01 11.60 11.32
N ASP A 111 -9.79 10.61 10.93
CA ASP A 111 -10.33 9.59 11.84
C ASP A 111 -9.43 8.33 11.80
N PRO A 112 -8.58 8.10 12.82
CA PRO A 112 -7.65 6.97 12.83
C PRO A 112 -8.35 5.60 12.84
N SER A 113 -9.62 5.53 13.21
CA SER A 113 -10.39 4.28 13.21
C SER A 113 -10.71 3.78 11.78
N THR A 114 -10.56 4.64 10.78
CA THR A 114 -10.91 4.35 9.37
C THR A 114 -9.72 3.97 8.50
N ILE A 115 -8.51 3.86 9.08
CA ILE A 115 -7.28 3.74 8.31
C ILE A 115 -7.28 2.55 7.34
N GLY A 116 -6.99 2.85 6.07
CA GLY A 116 -6.61 1.88 5.05
C GLY A 116 -5.22 2.15 4.51
N VAL A 117 -4.74 1.27 3.63
CA VAL A 117 -3.45 1.42 2.96
C VAL A 117 -3.58 1.32 1.45
N LEU A 118 -2.76 2.09 0.74
CA LEU A 118 -2.58 2.03 -0.71
C LEU A 118 -1.12 1.68 -0.97
N GLY A 119 -0.86 0.73 -1.88
CA GLY A 119 0.51 0.40 -2.25
C GLY A 119 0.65 0.16 -3.75
N SER A 120 1.74 0.64 -4.35
CA SER A 120 2.01 0.45 -5.77
C SER A 120 3.21 -0.46 -5.98
N SER A 121 3.11 -1.46 -6.88
CA SER A 121 4.23 -2.34 -7.25
C SER A 121 4.89 -2.97 -6.01
N SER A 122 6.18 -2.71 -5.74
CA SER A 122 6.86 -3.17 -4.52
C SER A 122 6.25 -2.59 -3.23
N GLY A 123 5.66 -1.41 -3.26
CA GLY A 123 4.88 -0.88 -2.13
C GLY A 123 3.62 -1.70 -1.86
N GLY A 124 2.99 -2.24 -2.94
CA GLY A 124 1.89 -3.20 -2.82
C GLY A 124 2.28 -4.45 -2.03
N HIS A 125 3.44 -5.05 -2.36
CA HIS A 125 4.01 -6.16 -1.58
C HIS A 125 4.11 -5.81 -0.09
N VAL A 126 4.68 -4.64 0.23
CA VAL A 126 4.95 -4.26 1.63
C VAL A 126 3.64 -4.01 2.40
N VAL A 127 2.66 -3.34 1.81
CA VAL A 127 1.36 -3.11 2.49
C VAL A 127 0.57 -4.40 2.67
N GLU A 128 0.57 -5.30 1.67
CA GLU A 128 -0.04 -6.63 1.79
C GLU A 128 0.59 -7.40 2.95
N LEU A 129 1.93 -7.45 3.01
CA LEU A 129 2.67 -8.19 4.03
C LEU A 129 2.42 -7.65 5.45
N VAL A 130 2.45 -6.32 5.63
CA VAL A 130 2.16 -5.70 6.94
C VAL A 130 0.71 -5.93 7.35
N ALA A 131 -0.24 -5.80 6.42
CA ALA A 131 -1.64 -6.00 6.71
C ALA A 131 -1.98 -7.48 7.05
N MET A 132 -1.28 -8.43 6.41
CA MET A 132 -1.40 -9.87 6.74
C MET A 132 -0.81 -10.19 8.11
N ARG A 133 0.25 -9.49 8.55
CA ARG A 133 0.99 -9.76 9.80
C ARG A 133 1.19 -8.50 10.65
N PRO A 134 0.11 -7.79 11.04
CA PRO A 134 0.21 -6.46 11.69
C PRO A 134 0.81 -6.51 13.10
N ARG A 135 0.99 -7.71 13.67
CA ARG A 135 1.56 -7.93 15.01
C ARG A 135 2.85 -8.75 14.98
N ASP A 136 3.44 -8.99 13.81
CA ASP A 136 4.73 -9.67 13.70
C ASP A 136 5.81 -8.83 14.42
N PRO A 137 6.50 -9.37 15.43
CA PRO A 137 7.48 -8.61 16.22
C PRO A 137 8.67 -8.12 15.40
N ARG A 138 9.01 -8.78 14.29
CA ARG A 138 10.08 -8.34 13.38
C ARG A 138 9.69 -7.07 12.62
N TYR A 139 8.41 -6.92 12.29
CA TYR A 139 7.88 -5.72 11.62
C TYR A 139 7.62 -4.60 12.62
N ALA A 140 7.25 -4.96 13.86
CA ALA A 140 7.02 -4.04 14.97
C ALA A 140 8.31 -3.55 15.67
N ALA A 141 9.49 -3.90 15.14
CA ALA A 141 10.79 -3.65 15.80
C ALA A 141 11.11 -2.16 16.05
N LEU A 142 10.50 -1.25 15.29
CA LEU A 142 10.67 0.19 15.49
C LEU A 142 9.68 0.69 16.56
N PRO A 143 10.15 1.19 17.72
CA PRO A 143 9.22 1.69 18.75
C PRO A 143 8.55 3.01 18.34
N LEU A 144 7.29 3.15 18.65
CA LEU A 144 6.57 4.44 18.66
C LEU A 144 6.40 4.83 20.13
N ALA A 145 7.39 5.55 20.66
CA ALA A 145 7.49 5.83 22.10
C ALA A 145 6.30 6.65 22.63
N GLU A 146 5.75 7.54 21.79
CA GLU A 146 4.62 8.40 22.12
C GLU A 146 3.30 7.64 22.23
N ALA A 147 3.20 6.46 21.59
CA ALA A 147 1.97 5.67 21.57
C ALA A 147 2.26 4.16 21.45
N PRO A 148 2.86 3.53 22.46
CA PRO A 148 3.38 2.16 22.40
C PRO A 148 2.28 1.09 22.25
N GLY A 149 1.02 1.42 22.57
CA GLY A 149 -0.12 0.49 22.47
C GLY A 149 -0.81 0.45 21.11
N ILE A 150 -0.41 1.32 20.15
CA ILE A 150 -1.02 1.33 18.82
C ILE A 150 -0.41 0.22 17.95
N ASP A 151 -1.25 -0.64 17.37
CA ASP A 151 -0.85 -1.68 16.41
C ASP A 151 -0.96 -1.21 14.95
N ALA A 152 -0.44 -2.02 14.01
CA ALA A 152 -0.45 -1.74 12.58
C ALA A 152 -1.65 -2.38 11.84
N THR A 153 -2.73 -2.74 12.50
CA THR A 153 -3.94 -3.24 11.83
C THR A 153 -4.55 -2.17 10.94
N VAL A 154 -5.10 -2.57 9.80
CA VAL A 154 -5.78 -1.68 8.85
C VAL A 154 -7.15 -2.25 8.48
N ASN A 155 -8.07 -1.39 8.04
CA ASN A 155 -9.43 -1.81 7.73
C ASN A 155 -9.55 -2.36 6.30
N TYR A 156 -8.69 -1.95 5.37
CA TYR A 156 -8.69 -2.38 3.98
C TYR A 156 -7.33 -2.11 3.32
N ILE A 157 -7.10 -2.80 2.21
CA ILE A 157 -5.91 -2.68 1.39
C ILE A 157 -6.35 -2.35 -0.04
N ALA A 158 -5.74 -1.35 -0.66
CA ALA A 158 -5.84 -1.10 -2.08
C ALA A 158 -4.44 -1.18 -2.70
N THR A 159 -4.32 -1.82 -3.86
CA THR A 159 -3.02 -1.96 -4.53
C THR A 159 -3.14 -1.66 -6.02
N ARG A 160 -2.04 -1.18 -6.60
CA ARG A 160 -1.89 -0.98 -8.04
C ARG A 160 -0.66 -1.72 -8.55
N SER A 161 -0.86 -2.67 -9.48
CA SER A 161 0.19 -3.54 -10.04
C SER A 161 1.13 -4.11 -8.94
N PRO A 162 0.60 -4.68 -7.84
CA PRO A 162 1.40 -5.09 -6.70
C PRO A 162 2.33 -6.24 -7.04
N ILE A 163 3.39 -6.44 -6.25
CA ILE A 163 4.24 -7.64 -6.33
C ILE A 163 3.75 -8.63 -5.26
N SER A 164 2.58 -9.22 -5.46
CA SER A 164 1.95 -10.12 -4.48
C SER A 164 2.57 -11.52 -4.45
N ASP A 165 3.27 -11.92 -5.53
CA ASP A 165 4.17 -13.08 -5.56
C ASP A 165 5.56 -12.64 -6.01
N CYS A 166 6.44 -12.43 -5.04
CA CYS A 166 7.80 -11.94 -5.28
C CYS A 166 8.65 -12.94 -6.06
N HIS A 167 8.48 -14.24 -5.78
CA HIS A 167 9.24 -15.30 -6.45
C HIS A 167 8.77 -15.51 -7.88
N ALA A 168 7.47 -15.62 -8.13
CA ALA A 168 6.93 -15.75 -9.48
C ALA A 168 7.31 -14.54 -10.37
N ARG A 169 7.25 -13.32 -9.79
CA ARG A 169 7.74 -12.13 -10.49
C ARG A 169 9.24 -12.21 -10.78
N TYR A 170 10.07 -12.67 -9.84
CA TYR A 170 11.50 -12.87 -10.07
C TYR A 170 11.78 -13.86 -11.20
N GLU A 171 11.10 -15.02 -11.23
CA GLU A 171 11.21 -16.00 -12.32
C GLU A 171 10.81 -15.38 -13.67
N HIS A 172 9.75 -14.56 -13.70
CA HIS A 172 9.36 -13.81 -14.88
C HIS A 172 10.47 -12.85 -15.36
N MET A 173 11.14 -12.14 -14.44
CA MET A 173 12.27 -11.26 -14.78
C MET A 173 13.46 -12.03 -15.34
N VAL A 174 13.74 -13.21 -14.82
CA VAL A 174 14.78 -14.10 -15.35
C VAL A 174 14.41 -14.56 -16.76
N LYS A 175 13.18 -15.05 -16.97
CA LYS A 175 12.68 -15.51 -18.26
C LYS A 175 12.68 -14.43 -19.35
N THR A 176 12.44 -13.16 -18.96
CA THR A 176 12.34 -12.02 -19.88
C THR A 176 13.60 -11.19 -19.95
N ASP A 177 14.70 -11.68 -19.40
CA ASP A 177 16.03 -11.04 -19.37
C ASP A 177 16.00 -9.59 -18.89
N ARG A 178 15.60 -9.39 -17.60
CA ARG A 178 15.52 -8.08 -16.95
C ARG A 178 16.60 -7.94 -15.85
N PRO A 179 17.89 -7.84 -16.20
CA PRO A 179 19.01 -7.95 -15.26
C PRO A 179 18.95 -6.90 -14.13
N GLU A 180 18.54 -5.67 -14.42
CA GLU A 180 18.41 -4.62 -13.39
C GLU A 180 17.32 -4.96 -12.36
N MET A 181 16.19 -5.52 -12.79
CA MET A 181 15.12 -5.92 -11.86
C MET A 181 15.53 -7.14 -11.03
N ILE A 182 16.25 -8.08 -11.62
CA ILE A 182 16.85 -9.23 -10.94
C ILE A 182 17.80 -8.76 -9.84
N LYS A 183 18.72 -7.84 -10.18
CA LYS A 183 19.69 -7.27 -9.23
C LYS A 183 18.98 -6.57 -8.06
N LYS A 184 18.01 -5.69 -8.33
CA LYS A 184 17.22 -5.00 -7.30
C LYS A 184 16.47 -5.97 -6.37
N THR A 185 15.90 -7.04 -6.95
CA THR A 185 15.20 -8.07 -6.18
C THR A 185 16.15 -8.81 -5.24
N LYS A 186 17.33 -9.22 -5.74
CA LYS A 186 18.35 -9.89 -4.92
C LYS A 186 18.92 -8.99 -3.83
N LEU A 187 19.06 -7.68 -4.09
CA LEU A 187 19.52 -6.72 -3.10
C LEU A 187 18.50 -6.51 -1.98
N TYR A 188 17.21 -6.57 -2.30
CA TYR A 188 16.16 -6.44 -1.30
C TYR A 188 15.98 -7.71 -0.46
N PHE A 189 15.97 -8.87 -1.09
CA PHE A 189 15.87 -10.16 -0.39
C PHE A 189 17.26 -10.71 -0.08
N ASP A 190 17.87 -10.17 0.96
CA ASP A 190 19.16 -10.61 1.50
C ASP A 190 19.00 -10.89 3.01
N PRO A 191 19.11 -12.15 3.47
CA PRO A 191 19.40 -13.37 2.69
C PRO A 191 18.28 -13.76 1.72
N TRP A 192 18.63 -14.49 0.64
CA TRP A 192 17.71 -14.82 -0.43
C TRP A 192 16.44 -15.57 -0.01
N GLU A 193 16.54 -16.41 1.01
CA GLU A 193 15.42 -17.18 1.57
C GLU A 193 14.27 -16.29 2.02
N SER A 194 14.56 -15.04 2.34
CA SER A 194 13.55 -14.07 2.75
C SER A 194 12.50 -13.80 1.67
N ILE A 195 12.82 -14.05 0.37
CA ILE A 195 11.84 -13.94 -0.73
C ILE A 195 10.68 -14.93 -0.60
N PHE A 196 10.89 -16.09 0.01
CA PHE A 196 9.84 -17.09 0.24
C PHE A 196 9.07 -16.81 1.51
N GLU A 197 9.76 -16.38 2.55
CA GLU A 197 9.21 -16.11 3.87
C GLU A 197 8.28 -14.89 3.86
N SER A 198 8.68 -13.84 3.18
CA SER A 198 7.96 -12.56 3.11
C SER A 198 7.06 -12.42 1.86
N ASN A 199 6.77 -13.50 1.17
CA ASN A 199 5.96 -13.51 -0.04
C ASN A 199 4.48 -13.72 0.31
N PRO A 200 3.59 -12.72 0.10
CA PRO A 200 2.17 -12.84 0.39
C PRO A 200 1.50 -14.08 -0.21
N ALA A 201 1.78 -14.42 -1.48
CA ALA A 201 1.24 -15.62 -2.11
C ALA A 201 1.72 -16.90 -1.42
N LYS A 202 3.02 -17.00 -1.08
CA LYS A 202 3.58 -18.17 -0.42
C LYS A 202 3.11 -18.33 1.03
N ILE A 203 2.81 -17.24 1.71
CA ILE A 203 2.17 -17.25 3.04
C ILE A 203 0.81 -17.95 2.96
N LEU A 204 -0.01 -17.59 1.98
CA LEU A 204 -1.32 -18.23 1.76
C LEU A 204 -1.20 -19.68 1.31
N GLU A 205 -0.27 -20.00 0.41
CA GLU A 205 -0.01 -21.37 -0.05
C GLU A 205 0.40 -22.31 1.11
N ARG A 206 1.14 -21.79 2.10
CA ARG A 206 1.51 -22.56 3.31
C ARG A 206 0.36 -22.69 4.33
N GLY A 207 -0.79 -22.06 4.07
CA GLY A 207 -1.93 -22.08 5.00
C GLY A 207 -1.66 -21.36 6.32
N GLU A 208 -0.77 -20.37 6.33
CA GLU A 208 -0.49 -19.61 7.54
C GLU A 208 -1.71 -18.81 7.99
N LYS A 209 -1.94 -18.79 9.31
CA LYS A 209 -2.98 -17.95 9.89
C LYS A 209 -2.53 -16.48 9.89
N VAL A 210 -3.15 -15.68 9.06
CA VAL A 210 -2.88 -14.25 8.90
C VAL A 210 -4.19 -13.45 8.93
N THR A 211 -4.09 -12.14 9.09
CA THR A 211 -5.24 -11.26 8.87
C THR A 211 -5.45 -11.03 7.38
N LEU A 212 -6.72 -10.98 6.94
CA LEU A 212 -7.09 -10.79 5.54
C LEU A 212 -8.11 -9.64 5.43
N PRO A 213 -7.67 -8.38 5.57
CA PRO A 213 -8.57 -7.25 5.35
C PRO A 213 -9.09 -7.26 3.90
N PRO A 214 -10.27 -6.67 3.60
CA PRO A 214 -10.74 -6.49 2.24
C PRO A 214 -9.64 -5.90 1.34
N LEU A 215 -9.39 -6.53 0.19
CA LEU A 215 -8.31 -6.20 -0.73
C LEU A 215 -8.87 -5.79 -2.10
N LEU A 216 -8.40 -4.64 -2.62
CA LEU A 216 -8.56 -4.24 -4.01
C LEU A 216 -7.21 -4.36 -4.74
N ILE A 217 -7.19 -5.08 -5.86
CA ILE A 217 -6.05 -5.14 -6.78
C ILE A 217 -6.45 -4.48 -8.10
N MET A 218 -5.77 -3.42 -8.48
CA MET A 218 -5.90 -2.74 -9.78
C MET A 218 -4.68 -3.11 -10.64
N GLN A 219 -4.91 -3.85 -11.74
CA GLN A 219 -3.84 -4.45 -12.53
C GLN A 219 -3.95 -4.12 -14.02
N GLY A 220 -2.86 -3.65 -14.62
CA GLY A 220 -2.78 -3.47 -16.06
C GLY A 220 -2.72 -4.80 -16.82
N GLU A 221 -3.50 -4.93 -17.89
CA GLU A 221 -3.55 -6.14 -18.73
C GLU A 221 -2.19 -6.42 -19.43
N LEU A 222 -1.53 -5.37 -19.90
CA LEU A 222 -0.26 -5.45 -20.63
C LEU A 222 0.97 -5.27 -19.75
N ASP A 223 0.79 -5.38 -18.43
CA ASP A 223 1.88 -5.20 -17.48
C ASP A 223 2.98 -6.25 -17.67
N SER A 224 4.08 -5.83 -18.30
CA SER A 224 5.25 -6.66 -18.58
C SER A 224 6.20 -6.80 -17.40
N ASN A 225 5.98 -6.05 -16.31
CA ASN A 225 6.77 -6.11 -15.08
C ASN A 225 6.17 -7.07 -14.05
N VAL A 226 4.84 -7.02 -13.90
CA VAL A 226 4.08 -7.94 -13.03
C VAL A 226 2.90 -8.46 -13.83
N PRO A 227 3.03 -9.63 -14.50
CA PRO A 227 1.95 -10.20 -15.30
C PRO A 227 0.65 -10.37 -14.50
N TRP A 228 -0.48 -9.98 -15.10
CA TRP A 228 -1.78 -10.00 -14.43
C TRP A 228 -2.21 -11.39 -13.94
N GLN A 229 -1.71 -12.45 -14.58
CA GLN A 229 -1.97 -13.84 -14.18
C GLN A 229 -1.42 -14.15 -12.78
N ILE A 230 -0.35 -13.46 -12.35
CA ILE A 230 0.16 -13.56 -10.98
C ILE A 230 -0.89 -13.02 -10.00
N GLN A 231 -1.50 -11.88 -10.34
CA GLN A 231 -2.53 -11.27 -9.49
C GLN A 231 -3.82 -12.07 -9.45
N GLU A 232 -4.20 -12.70 -10.57
CA GLU A 232 -5.37 -13.58 -10.60
C GLU A 232 -5.20 -14.77 -9.64
N LYS A 233 -4.04 -15.44 -9.69
CA LYS A 233 -3.73 -16.54 -8.76
C LYS A 233 -3.71 -16.07 -7.30
N PHE A 234 -3.12 -14.93 -7.03
CA PHE A 234 -3.09 -14.37 -5.69
C PHE A 234 -4.49 -14.01 -5.18
N ALA A 235 -5.33 -13.37 -6.01
CA ALA A 235 -6.71 -13.05 -5.66
C ALA A 235 -7.53 -14.32 -5.37
N GLN A 236 -7.33 -15.39 -6.13
CA GLN A 236 -7.95 -16.70 -5.89
C GLN A 236 -7.49 -17.29 -4.54
N ALA A 237 -6.18 -17.25 -4.26
CA ALA A 237 -5.62 -17.73 -2.99
C ALA A 237 -6.13 -16.92 -1.79
N TRP A 238 -6.24 -15.59 -1.92
CA TRP A 238 -6.78 -14.71 -0.89
C TRP A 238 -8.23 -15.07 -0.54
N ARG A 239 -9.08 -15.25 -1.57
CA ARG A 239 -10.48 -15.67 -1.39
C ARG A 239 -10.59 -17.07 -0.80
N ALA A 240 -9.76 -18.01 -1.25
CA ALA A 240 -9.72 -19.38 -0.72
C ALA A 240 -9.31 -19.43 0.77
N ALA A 241 -8.49 -18.48 1.21
CA ALA A 241 -8.13 -18.31 2.61
C ALA A 241 -9.20 -17.58 3.46
N GLY A 242 -10.33 -17.19 2.85
CA GLY A 242 -11.48 -16.56 3.52
C GLY A 242 -11.47 -15.03 3.49
N GLY A 243 -10.54 -14.41 2.78
CA GLY A 243 -10.50 -12.95 2.59
C GLY A 243 -11.38 -12.45 1.44
N GLU A 244 -11.86 -11.22 1.55
CA GLU A 244 -12.52 -10.52 0.43
C GLU A 244 -11.46 -9.92 -0.49
N CYS A 245 -11.57 -10.15 -1.81
CA CYS A 245 -10.64 -9.59 -2.79
C CYS A 245 -11.38 -9.19 -4.07
N GLU A 246 -11.21 -7.95 -4.48
CA GLU A 246 -11.62 -7.42 -5.78
C GLU A 246 -10.39 -7.34 -6.69
N LEU A 247 -10.47 -7.89 -7.91
CA LEU A 247 -9.43 -7.77 -8.92
C LEU A 247 -10.00 -7.06 -10.13
N GLU A 248 -9.47 -5.87 -10.43
CA GLU A 248 -9.84 -5.04 -11.57
C GLU A 248 -8.73 -5.02 -12.61
N ILE A 249 -9.01 -5.54 -13.80
CA ILE A 249 -8.08 -5.52 -14.94
C ILE A 249 -8.36 -4.29 -15.82
N PHE A 250 -7.30 -3.54 -16.09
CA PHE A 250 -7.33 -2.33 -16.93
C PHE A 250 -6.79 -2.68 -18.31
N GLN A 251 -7.70 -2.72 -19.28
CA GLN A 251 -7.43 -3.14 -20.66
C GLN A 251 -6.45 -2.19 -21.36
N GLY A 252 -5.44 -2.76 -22.05
CA GLY A 252 -4.44 -2.00 -22.77
C GLY A 252 -3.42 -1.26 -21.90
N CYS A 253 -3.46 -1.46 -20.57
CA CYS A 253 -2.62 -0.74 -19.62
C CYS A 253 -1.33 -1.49 -19.29
N GLU A 254 -0.20 -0.78 -19.35
CA GLU A 254 1.13 -1.23 -18.93
C GLU A 254 1.33 -1.04 -17.41
N HIS A 255 2.54 -1.32 -16.87
CA HIS A 255 2.83 -1.20 -15.43
C HIS A 255 2.61 0.20 -14.84
N MET A 256 2.90 1.25 -15.60
CA MET A 256 2.91 2.63 -15.09
C MET A 256 1.75 3.51 -15.61
N TRP A 257 0.69 2.90 -16.17
CA TRP A 257 -0.40 3.65 -16.84
C TRP A 257 -1.00 4.80 -16.01
N ILE A 258 -1.05 4.64 -14.70
CA ILE A 258 -1.68 5.59 -13.78
C ILE A 258 -0.95 6.95 -13.69
N GLN A 259 0.27 7.03 -14.22
CA GLN A 259 1.05 8.27 -14.25
C GLN A 259 0.63 9.20 -15.39
N GLU A 260 -0.08 8.66 -16.37
CA GLU A 260 -0.54 9.42 -17.53
C GLU A 260 -2.05 9.68 -17.44
N PRO A 261 -2.49 10.92 -17.69
CA PRO A 261 -3.92 11.22 -17.78
C PRO A 261 -4.61 10.40 -18.87
N GLY A 262 -5.80 9.91 -18.60
CA GLY A 262 -6.57 9.17 -19.58
C GLY A 262 -7.74 8.39 -18.98
N PRO A 263 -8.61 7.81 -19.83
CA PRO A 263 -9.84 7.15 -19.38
C PRO A 263 -9.61 6.01 -18.37
N GLN A 264 -8.52 5.25 -18.53
CA GLN A 264 -8.20 4.16 -17.61
C GLN A 264 -7.67 4.69 -16.26
N THR A 265 -6.92 5.79 -16.27
CA THR A 265 -6.48 6.48 -15.05
C THR A 265 -7.69 7.04 -14.29
N ASP A 266 -8.61 7.70 -14.99
CA ASP A 266 -9.85 8.21 -14.40
C ASP A 266 -10.69 7.06 -13.82
N ARG A 267 -10.83 5.96 -14.57
CA ARG A 267 -11.51 4.74 -14.09
C ARG A 267 -10.85 4.18 -12.84
N ALA A 268 -9.51 4.14 -12.78
CA ALA A 268 -8.79 3.64 -11.60
C ALA A 268 -9.05 4.51 -10.36
N HIS A 269 -9.10 5.83 -10.53
CA HIS A 269 -9.46 6.74 -9.44
C HIS A 269 -10.88 6.47 -8.93
N GLU A 270 -11.87 6.26 -9.83
CA GLU A 270 -13.25 5.96 -9.44
C GLU A 270 -13.36 4.58 -8.76
N VAL A 271 -12.66 3.56 -9.25
CA VAL A 271 -12.60 2.22 -8.64
C VAL A 271 -12.05 2.32 -7.22
N LEU A 272 -10.93 3.02 -7.03
CA LEU A 272 -10.34 3.22 -5.70
C LEU A 272 -11.30 3.92 -4.74
N LYS A 273 -11.87 5.06 -5.14
CA LYS A 273 -12.81 5.84 -4.32
C LYS A 273 -14.07 5.04 -3.98
N GLY A 274 -14.60 4.30 -4.96
CA GLY A 274 -15.76 3.44 -4.78
C GLY A 274 -15.50 2.29 -3.82
N PHE A 275 -14.34 1.64 -3.92
CA PHE A 275 -13.92 0.60 -2.99
C PHE A 275 -13.83 1.16 -1.56
N ILE A 276 -13.11 2.27 -1.34
CA ILE A 276 -12.98 2.90 -0.03
C ILE A 276 -14.37 3.25 0.55
N ALA A 277 -15.27 3.78 -0.26
CA ALA A 277 -16.63 4.10 0.18
C ALA A 277 -17.40 2.87 0.66
N ARG A 278 -17.22 1.70 0.02
CA ARG A 278 -17.84 0.45 0.47
C ARG A 278 -17.28 0.01 1.82
N GLN A 279 -15.94 0.06 1.98
CA GLN A 279 -15.30 -0.34 3.23
C GLN A 279 -15.70 0.55 4.40
N LEU A 280 -15.74 1.87 4.21
CA LEU A 280 -16.18 2.80 5.25
C LEU A 280 -17.63 2.58 5.67
N ARG A 281 -18.54 2.26 4.72
CA ARG A 281 -19.93 1.91 5.06
C ARG A 281 -20.02 0.60 5.85
N ALA A 282 -19.15 -0.38 5.57
CA ALA A 282 -19.12 -1.63 6.33
C ALA A 282 -18.67 -1.40 7.79
N LEU A 283 -17.67 -0.54 8.01
CA LEU A 283 -17.23 -0.17 9.36
C LEU A 283 -18.36 0.46 10.20
N VAL A 284 -19.18 1.33 9.58
CA VAL A 284 -20.35 1.92 10.25
C VAL A 284 -21.38 0.90 10.69
N LYS A 285 -21.59 -0.15 9.89
CA LYS A 285 -22.59 -1.20 10.21
C LYS A 285 -22.09 -2.17 11.28
N ALA A 286 -20.77 -2.28 11.47
CA ALA A 286 -20.16 -3.19 12.44
C ALA A 286 -19.94 -2.53 13.83
N ALA A 287 -20.03 -1.21 13.95
CA ALA A 287 -19.92 -0.44 15.17
C ALA A 287 -21.27 -0.27 15.89
#